data_cfd005e4caa663a3d7de753f88f674ed
#
_entry.id   cfd005e4caa663a3d7de753f88f674ed
#
_cell.length_a   1.000
_cell.length_b   1.000
_cell.length_c   1.000
_cell.angle_alpha   90.00
_cell.angle_beta   90.00
_cell.angle_gamma   90.00
#
_symmetry.space_group_name_H-M   'P 1'
#
loop_
_entity.id
_entity.type
_entity.pdbx_description
1 polymer ?
#
loop_
_entity_poly.entity_id
_entity_poly.type
_entity_poly.pdbx_seq_one_letter_code
_entity_poly.pdbx_strand_id
1 'polypeptide(L)'
;MNRAATMHKPHTFYMAGIYALALLLIYFLLPSHHAFADSEEEQIASVNKHKTSALFGPTIQIDPLFAYYKNRSAASIADEIVQNGYKSVRYFVVNENNINRELIEAFRERGIKLWALVLGNGSYSVDGFPAEWPSWQMQLLTPVNDGYYRFSPHSEGYVQWKKTRLAQLVREYPFDGIEVAEPYFPEWGGLESGLYGDVGPLAQTAFLKQYGHANIPDFRDPQSPDYYQTNQELYQDWIDFRVKAVNSFLNEVINGNGGVREAKRDILVATWTLAIDAGPDSVSKLRELQGLDAAEMISAVRPDLHMLQTHWPDWTKPEEELPPQYIHNYQNFVDEIRAAHPNIPLGVQADIGSRTWMLKDRAWYNALGEVAQSMGIGTWTAYEYHLGKYMYDEAPVPTAIARPEHNKVLISFQKRIDEASAKLPGSLNIITKDGETTIAPENITVDGNMLMIQSSDLPKKEFRLRIENITDAPPYWYYYKDGAPHVIASNTIVTVGKKNH
;
A
#
# COMPACT_ATOMS: atom_id res chain seq x y z
N MET A 1 10.15 31.34 11.10
CA MET A 1 10.70 32.70 10.78
C MET A 1 9.79 33.73 11.40
N ASN A 2 10.33 34.38 12.43
CA ASN A 2 9.63 35.41 13.21
C ASN A 2 9.40 36.65 12.37
N ARG A 3 8.21 37.19 12.40
CA ARG A 3 7.97 38.61 12.10
C ARG A 3 7.42 39.26 13.37
N ALA A 4 8.24 40.11 13.91
CA ALA A 4 7.89 41.03 15.00
C ALA A 4 7.00 42.16 14.45
N ALA A 5 5.92 42.43 15.13
CA ALA A 5 5.09 43.61 14.88
C ALA A 5 5.56 44.74 15.83
N THR A 6 5.94 45.83 15.24
CA THR A 6 6.32 47.09 15.90
C THR A 6 5.09 47.80 16.43
N MET A 7 5.09 48.08 17.74
CA MET A 7 4.12 48.95 18.38
C MET A 7 4.47 50.41 18.14
N HIS A 8 3.53 51.21 17.69
CA HIS A 8 3.54 52.67 17.80
C HIS A 8 2.70 53.11 18.99
N LYS A 9 3.24 53.90 19.86
CA LYS A 9 2.54 54.62 20.95
C LYS A 9 1.93 55.91 20.38
N PRO A 10 0.71 56.28 20.77
CA PRO A 10 0.28 57.68 20.73
C PRO A 10 0.16 58.30 22.12
N HIS A 11 0.41 59.59 22.13
CA HIS A 11 0.34 60.48 23.27
C HIS A 11 -1.09 60.95 23.59
N THR A 12 -1.27 61.18 24.88
CA THR A 12 -1.99 62.22 25.62
C THR A 12 -3.48 62.14 25.89
N PHE A 13 -3.75 61.98 27.15
CA PHE A 13 -4.75 62.48 28.09
C PHE A 13 -5.87 63.42 27.58
N TYR A 14 -7.04 63.12 28.09
CA TYR A 14 -8.33 63.78 28.37
C TYR A 14 -9.48 63.19 27.61
N MET A 15 -10.13 62.28 28.24
CA MET A 15 -11.57 61.94 28.22
C MET A 15 -11.84 60.59 28.92
N ALA A 16 -11.69 60.61 30.26
CA ALA A 16 -11.75 59.40 31.07
C ALA A 16 -13.15 58.98 31.54
N GLY A 17 -14.21 59.39 30.89
CA GLY A 17 -15.56 59.11 31.38
C GLY A 17 -16.56 58.42 30.42
N ILE A 18 -16.30 58.43 29.13
CA ILE A 18 -17.25 57.87 28.13
C ILE A 18 -16.69 56.61 27.44
N TYR A 19 -15.38 56.38 27.51
CA TYR A 19 -14.78 55.22 26.88
C TYR A 19 -14.79 53.92 27.71
N ALA A 20 -15.12 53.99 29.01
CA ALA A 20 -15.18 52.80 29.85
C ALA A 20 -16.45 51.95 29.59
N LEU A 21 -17.54 52.53 29.10
CA LEU A 21 -18.77 51.80 28.79
C LEU A 21 -18.75 51.20 27.36
N ALA A 22 -18.02 51.88 26.43
CA ALA A 22 -17.87 51.36 25.06
C ALA A 22 -16.86 50.22 24.98
N LEU A 23 -15.81 50.24 25.82
CA LEU A 23 -14.81 49.13 25.91
C LEU A 23 -15.42 47.85 26.55
N LEU A 24 -16.34 47.98 27.49
CA LEU A 24 -17.03 46.83 28.08
C LEU A 24 -18.02 46.16 27.11
N LEU A 25 -18.65 46.92 26.20
CA LEU A 25 -19.53 46.36 25.16
C LEU A 25 -18.76 45.75 24.00
N ILE A 26 -17.57 46.22 23.70
CA ILE A 26 -16.69 45.62 22.66
C ILE A 26 -16.05 44.33 23.15
N TYR A 27 -15.83 44.18 24.49
CA TYR A 27 -15.28 42.96 25.08
C TYR A 27 -16.28 41.77 25.06
N PHE A 28 -17.61 42.04 24.96
CA PHE A 28 -18.65 41.01 24.84
C PHE A 28 -19.06 40.69 23.40
N LEU A 29 -18.56 41.43 22.39
CA LEU A 29 -18.89 41.23 20.97
C LEU A 29 -17.73 40.70 20.11
N LEU A 30 -16.51 40.59 20.69
CA LEU A 30 -15.41 39.88 20.03
C LEU A 30 -15.51 38.39 20.40
N PRO A 31 -15.67 37.47 19.43
CA PRO A 31 -15.46 36.06 19.73
C PRO A 31 -14.05 35.92 20.32
N SER A 32 -13.97 35.26 21.45
CA SER A 32 -12.72 35.06 22.19
C SER A 32 -11.65 34.52 21.24
N HIS A 33 -10.53 35.24 21.07
CA HIS A 33 -9.39 34.78 20.28
C HIS A 33 -8.90 33.38 20.72
N HIS A 34 -9.18 32.97 21.95
CA HIS A 34 -8.93 31.63 22.44
C HIS A 34 -9.72 30.54 21.71
N ALA A 35 -10.99 30.77 21.35
CA ALA A 35 -11.79 29.78 20.65
C ALA A 35 -11.31 29.51 19.20
N PHE A 36 -10.71 30.51 18.55
CA PHE A 36 -10.11 30.34 17.23
C PHE A 36 -8.71 29.69 17.29
N ALA A 37 -7.90 30.03 18.28
CA ALA A 37 -6.59 29.42 18.49
C ALA A 37 -6.74 27.93 18.89
N ASP A 38 -7.66 27.63 19.81
CA ASP A 38 -7.96 26.25 20.22
C ASP A 38 -8.48 25.42 19.06
N SER A 39 -9.28 25.99 18.16
CA SER A 39 -9.78 25.28 16.97
C SER A 39 -8.70 25.05 15.90
N GLU A 40 -7.76 25.97 15.74
CA GLU A 40 -6.61 25.80 14.84
C GLU A 40 -5.61 24.77 15.40
N GLU A 41 -5.30 24.81 16.68
CA GLU A 41 -4.44 23.82 17.33
C GLU A 41 -5.08 22.43 17.32
N GLU A 42 -6.37 22.30 17.57
CA GLU A 42 -7.11 21.04 17.45
C GLU A 42 -7.16 20.54 16.00
N GLN A 43 -7.33 21.41 15.02
CA GLN A 43 -7.26 21.04 13.62
C GLN A 43 -5.85 20.60 13.21
N ILE A 44 -4.82 21.34 13.60
CA ILE A 44 -3.42 20.97 13.33
C ILE A 44 -3.07 19.65 14.02
N ALA A 45 -3.50 19.45 15.27
CA ALA A 45 -3.29 18.20 16.00
C ALA A 45 -4.03 17.03 15.35
N SER A 46 -5.26 17.25 14.85
CA SER A 46 -6.04 16.21 14.14
C SER A 46 -5.40 15.85 12.79
N VAL A 47 -4.92 16.84 12.02
CA VAL A 47 -4.20 16.63 10.75
C VAL A 47 -2.89 15.88 10.98
N ASN A 48 -2.13 16.26 12.01
CA ASN A 48 -0.88 15.59 12.36
C ASN A 48 -1.14 14.14 12.81
N LYS A 49 -2.16 13.91 13.64
CA LYS A 49 -2.58 12.56 14.06
C LYS A 49 -3.05 11.71 12.88
N HIS A 50 -3.76 12.33 11.93
CA HIS A 50 -4.22 11.67 10.72
C HIS A 50 -3.03 11.24 9.83
N LYS A 51 -2.05 12.12 9.62
CA LYS A 51 -0.81 11.82 8.90
C LYS A 51 0.00 10.74 9.61
N THR A 52 0.19 10.85 10.91
CA THR A 52 0.95 9.88 11.71
C THR A 52 0.34 8.48 11.61
N SER A 53 -1.00 8.35 11.66
CA SER A 53 -1.66 7.03 11.57
C SER A 53 -1.48 6.33 10.21
N ALA A 54 -1.15 7.06 9.16
CA ALA A 54 -0.87 6.49 7.84
C ALA A 54 0.58 5.97 7.70
N LEU A 55 1.48 6.41 8.59
CA LEU A 55 2.92 6.12 8.55
C LEU A 55 3.35 4.95 9.46
N PHE A 56 2.45 4.46 10.33
CA PHE A 56 2.79 3.47 11.36
C PHE A 56 1.76 2.35 11.45
N GLY A 57 2.23 1.19 11.89
CA GLY A 57 1.41 0.01 12.14
C GLY A 57 1.27 -0.93 10.93
N PRO A 58 0.45 -1.99 11.08
CA PRO A 58 0.23 -2.98 10.03
C PRO A 58 -0.55 -2.39 8.87
N THR A 59 -0.08 -2.66 7.67
CA THR A 59 -0.77 -2.35 6.42
C THR A 59 -0.92 -3.61 5.58
N ILE A 60 -1.78 -3.59 4.58
CA ILE A 60 -1.98 -4.70 3.67
C ILE A 60 -2.09 -4.20 2.24
N GLN A 61 -1.49 -4.91 1.31
CA GLN A 61 -1.67 -4.65 -0.11
C GLN A 61 -2.93 -5.34 -0.61
N ILE A 62 -3.64 -4.67 -1.51
CA ILE A 62 -4.81 -5.19 -2.21
C ILE A 62 -4.68 -4.86 -3.70
N ASP A 63 -4.62 -5.90 -4.53
CA ASP A 63 -4.81 -5.80 -5.97
C ASP A 63 -6.28 -6.11 -6.31
N PRO A 64 -7.10 -5.10 -6.63
CA PRO A 64 -8.54 -5.28 -6.88
C PRO A 64 -8.85 -6.08 -8.14
N LEU A 65 -7.85 -6.44 -8.95
CA LEU A 65 -8.04 -7.24 -10.15
C LEU A 65 -8.13 -8.74 -9.87
N PHE A 66 -7.69 -9.21 -8.69
CA PHE A 66 -7.82 -10.61 -8.32
C PHE A 66 -9.27 -11.08 -8.22
N ALA A 67 -9.51 -12.35 -8.54
CA ALA A 67 -10.84 -12.96 -8.52
C ALA A 67 -11.52 -12.86 -7.14
N TYR A 68 -10.74 -12.89 -6.07
CA TYR A 68 -11.21 -12.78 -4.70
C TYR A 68 -12.06 -11.52 -4.45
N TYR A 69 -11.75 -10.42 -5.13
CA TYR A 69 -12.44 -9.12 -5.00
C TYR A 69 -13.55 -8.93 -6.05
N LYS A 70 -13.77 -9.87 -6.94
CA LYS A 70 -14.83 -9.79 -7.96
C LYS A 70 -16.15 -10.35 -7.44
N ASN A 71 -17.24 -9.95 -8.10
CA ASN A 71 -18.60 -10.43 -7.81
C ASN A 71 -18.98 -10.29 -6.32
N ARG A 72 -18.68 -9.13 -5.75
CA ARG A 72 -19.05 -8.70 -4.40
C ARG A 72 -19.00 -7.18 -4.31
N SER A 73 -19.72 -6.60 -3.36
CA SER A 73 -19.71 -5.14 -3.20
C SER A 73 -18.37 -4.63 -2.66
N ALA A 74 -18.05 -3.41 -3.01
CA ALA A 74 -16.90 -2.69 -2.44
C ALA A 74 -17.01 -2.57 -0.90
N ALA A 75 -18.24 -2.42 -0.40
CA ALA A 75 -18.54 -2.38 1.02
C ALA A 75 -18.11 -3.66 1.74
N SER A 76 -18.43 -4.84 1.17
CA SER A 76 -18.05 -6.11 1.80
C SER A 76 -16.53 -6.32 1.81
N ILE A 77 -15.80 -5.88 0.77
CA ILE A 77 -14.33 -5.93 0.76
C ILE A 77 -13.76 -5.04 1.88
N ALA A 78 -14.22 -3.81 1.97
CA ALA A 78 -13.72 -2.87 2.96
C ALA A 78 -14.04 -3.31 4.39
N ASP A 79 -15.23 -3.86 4.64
CA ASP A 79 -15.62 -4.42 5.95
C ASP A 79 -14.74 -5.60 6.36
N GLU A 80 -14.43 -6.50 5.42
CA GLU A 80 -13.53 -7.63 5.66
C GLU A 80 -12.14 -7.16 6.10
N ILE A 81 -11.57 -6.19 5.42
CA ILE A 81 -10.25 -5.64 5.74
C ILE A 81 -10.23 -4.97 7.12
N VAL A 82 -11.26 -4.18 7.45
CA VAL A 82 -11.41 -3.56 8.78
C VAL A 82 -11.51 -4.61 9.87
N GLN A 83 -12.35 -5.64 9.66
CA GLN A 83 -12.57 -6.70 10.65
C GLN A 83 -11.34 -7.57 10.89
N ASN A 84 -10.44 -7.64 9.91
CA ASN A 84 -9.13 -8.27 10.06
C ASN A 84 -8.07 -7.33 10.68
N GLY A 85 -8.48 -6.16 11.19
CA GLY A 85 -7.64 -5.28 12.01
C GLY A 85 -6.79 -4.27 11.24
N TYR A 86 -6.89 -4.23 9.91
CA TYR A 86 -6.13 -3.28 9.10
C TYR A 86 -6.75 -1.89 9.14
N LYS A 87 -5.92 -0.88 9.31
CA LYS A 87 -6.28 0.55 9.32
C LYS A 87 -5.71 1.31 8.13
N SER A 88 -4.81 0.68 7.40
CA SER A 88 -4.19 1.24 6.21
C SER A 88 -4.08 0.18 5.12
N VAL A 89 -4.34 0.58 3.89
CA VAL A 89 -4.32 -0.27 2.69
C VAL A 89 -3.43 0.37 1.64
N ARG A 90 -2.58 -0.45 1.03
CA ARG A 90 -1.85 -0.14 -0.19
C ARG A 90 -2.64 -0.68 -1.36
N TYR A 91 -3.39 0.21 -2.01
CA TYR A 91 -4.18 -0.10 -3.20
C TYR A 91 -3.22 -0.22 -4.39
N PHE A 92 -3.04 -1.43 -4.90
CA PHE A 92 -2.16 -1.67 -6.04
C PHE A 92 -2.79 -1.16 -7.33
N VAL A 93 -2.14 -0.17 -7.92
CA VAL A 93 -2.54 0.45 -9.18
C VAL A 93 -1.80 -0.23 -10.32
N VAL A 94 -2.38 -1.28 -10.86
CA VAL A 94 -1.81 -2.01 -12.00
C VAL A 94 -1.75 -1.14 -13.27
N ASN A 95 -2.75 -0.28 -13.42
CA ASN A 95 -2.84 0.68 -14.54
C ASN A 95 -3.56 1.95 -14.05
N GLU A 96 -2.93 3.10 -14.18
CA GLU A 96 -3.44 4.39 -13.74
C GLU A 96 -4.73 4.84 -14.47
N ASN A 97 -5.06 4.19 -15.57
CA ASN A 97 -6.29 4.46 -16.32
C ASN A 97 -7.49 3.61 -15.85
N ASN A 98 -7.27 2.64 -14.93
CA ASN A 98 -8.30 1.71 -14.49
C ASN A 98 -8.35 1.60 -12.95
N ILE A 99 -9.07 2.51 -12.31
CA ILE A 99 -9.18 2.61 -10.85
C ILE A 99 -10.61 2.29 -10.41
N ASN A 100 -10.75 1.41 -9.42
CA ASN A 100 -12.04 1.11 -8.80
C ASN A 100 -12.41 2.19 -7.77
N ARG A 101 -13.14 3.22 -8.22
CA ARG A 101 -13.60 4.34 -7.38
C ARG A 101 -14.48 3.88 -6.21
N GLU A 102 -15.41 2.96 -6.44
CA GLU A 102 -16.31 2.48 -5.40
C GLU A 102 -15.56 1.83 -4.24
N LEU A 103 -14.50 1.07 -4.55
CA LEU A 103 -13.67 0.44 -3.52
C LEU A 103 -12.87 1.47 -2.71
N ILE A 104 -12.35 2.50 -3.37
CA ILE A 104 -11.66 3.60 -2.69
C ILE A 104 -12.60 4.33 -1.74
N GLU A 105 -13.82 4.65 -2.19
CA GLU A 105 -14.83 5.32 -1.40
C GLU A 105 -15.27 4.45 -0.20
N ALA A 106 -15.49 3.15 -0.42
CA ALA A 106 -15.84 2.21 0.63
C ALA A 106 -14.78 2.10 1.73
N PHE A 107 -13.50 2.11 1.38
CA PHE A 107 -12.41 2.15 2.36
C PHE A 107 -12.41 3.45 3.17
N ARG A 108 -12.60 4.58 2.50
CA ARG A 108 -12.63 5.89 3.17
C ARG A 108 -13.77 6.03 4.15
N GLU A 109 -14.98 5.60 3.77
CA GLU A 109 -16.16 5.61 4.64
C GLU A 109 -15.91 4.84 5.95
N ARG A 110 -15.00 3.88 5.94
CA ARG A 110 -14.60 3.09 7.11
C ARG A 110 -13.37 3.63 7.83
N GLY A 111 -12.86 4.78 7.41
CA GLY A 111 -11.71 5.43 8.03
C GLY A 111 -10.36 4.77 7.73
N ILE A 112 -10.29 3.89 6.73
CA ILE A 112 -9.05 3.28 6.25
C ILE A 112 -8.18 4.33 5.56
N LYS A 113 -6.89 4.33 5.89
CA LYS A 113 -5.87 5.12 5.20
C LYS A 113 -5.49 4.45 3.90
N LEU A 114 -5.50 5.22 2.81
CA LEU A 114 -5.26 4.68 1.48
C LEU A 114 -3.98 5.23 0.86
N TRP A 115 -3.10 4.31 0.49
CA TRP A 115 -1.94 4.58 -0.34
C TRP A 115 -2.19 4.08 -1.76
N ALA A 116 -1.97 4.93 -2.76
CA ALA A 116 -1.84 4.46 -4.13
C ALA A 116 -0.46 3.84 -4.29
N LEU A 117 -0.36 2.52 -4.36
CA LEU A 117 0.87 1.80 -4.69
C LEU A 117 0.96 1.70 -6.21
N VAL A 118 1.86 2.45 -6.80
CA VAL A 118 2.08 2.50 -8.26
C VAL A 118 3.46 1.96 -8.63
N LEU A 119 3.56 1.32 -9.79
CA LEU A 119 4.87 0.92 -10.31
C LEU A 119 5.61 2.15 -10.87
N GLY A 120 6.90 2.25 -10.62
CA GLY A 120 7.75 3.36 -11.05
C GLY A 120 7.95 3.37 -12.56
N ASN A 121 8.86 2.54 -13.04
CA ASN A 121 9.21 2.46 -14.45
C ASN A 121 8.90 1.11 -15.09
N GLY A 122 7.87 0.43 -14.58
CA GLY A 122 7.32 -0.81 -15.12
C GLY A 122 5.81 -0.79 -15.23
N SER A 123 5.23 -1.75 -15.95
CA SER A 123 3.79 -1.97 -16.01
C SER A 123 3.44 -3.39 -16.47
N TYR A 124 2.37 -3.96 -15.93
CA TYR A 124 1.74 -5.21 -16.41
C TYR A 124 0.73 -4.98 -17.52
N SER A 125 0.33 -3.73 -17.78
CA SER A 125 -0.61 -3.38 -18.85
C SER A 125 -0.23 -2.04 -19.48
N VAL A 126 -0.36 -1.98 -20.79
CA VAL A 126 -0.18 -0.74 -21.58
C VAL A 126 -1.51 -0.22 -22.15
N ASP A 127 -2.63 -0.69 -21.61
CA ASP A 127 -3.95 -0.25 -22.01
C ASP A 127 -4.13 1.25 -21.71
N GLY A 128 -4.53 2.00 -22.73
CA GLY A 128 -4.67 3.45 -22.63
C GLY A 128 -3.35 4.23 -22.65
N PHE A 129 -2.22 3.58 -22.93
CA PHE A 129 -0.97 4.30 -23.22
C PHE A 129 -1.02 4.94 -24.62
N PRO A 130 -0.32 6.05 -24.85
CA PRO A 130 -0.19 6.65 -26.17
C PRO A 130 0.49 5.69 -27.15
N ALA A 131 0.23 5.85 -28.45
CA ALA A 131 0.73 4.93 -29.49
C ALA A 131 2.27 4.82 -29.55
N GLU A 132 2.97 5.85 -29.11
CA GLU A 132 4.44 5.92 -29.07
C GLU A 132 5.09 5.15 -27.91
N TRP A 133 4.34 4.59 -26.96
CA TRP A 133 4.86 3.90 -25.80
C TRP A 133 5.96 2.85 -26.10
N PRO A 134 5.95 2.13 -27.25
CA PRO A 134 7.02 1.16 -27.52
C PRO A 134 8.41 1.81 -27.60
N SER A 135 8.50 3.09 -28.01
CA SER A 135 9.76 3.83 -28.07
C SER A 135 10.31 4.23 -26.70
N TRP A 136 9.52 4.08 -25.64
CA TRP A 136 9.89 4.42 -24.28
C TRP A 136 10.55 3.26 -23.51
N GLN A 137 10.51 2.05 -24.08
CA GLN A 137 11.01 0.87 -23.41
C GLN A 137 12.55 0.90 -23.28
N MET A 138 13.02 0.44 -22.12
CA MET A 138 14.43 0.16 -21.94
C MET A 138 14.84 -1.10 -22.73
N GLN A 139 16.12 -1.18 -23.08
CA GLN A 139 16.67 -2.36 -23.72
C GLN A 139 17.57 -3.13 -22.72
N LEU A 140 17.35 -4.44 -22.66
CA LEU A 140 18.15 -5.33 -21.86
C LEU A 140 19.28 -5.97 -22.71
N LEU A 141 20.32 -6.47 -22.05
CA LEU A 141 21.38 -7.22 -22.73
C LEU A 141 20.81 -8.42 -23.51
N THR A 142 19.78 -9.07 -22.98
CA THR A 142 19.02 -10.12 -23.66
C THR A 142 17.54 -9.73 -23.67
N PRO A 143 16.88 -9.67 -24.85
CA PRO A 143 15.46 -9.36 -24.91
C PRO A 143 14.62 -10.38 -24.12
N VAL A 144 13.61 -9.89 -23.40
CA VAL A 144 12.68 -10.69 -22.61
C VAL A 144 11.23 -10.37 -23.00
N ASN A 145 10.41 -11.41 -23.02
CA ASN A 145 8.97 -11.30 -23.23
C ASN A 145 8.25 -12.08 -22.13
N ASP A 146 8.15 -11.46 -20.96
CA ASP A 146 7.56 -12.03 -19.74
C ASP A 146 6.22 -11.39 -19.37
N GLY A 147 5.67 -10.52 -20.23
CA GLY A 147 4.41 -9.82 -19.99
C GLY A 147 4.57 -8.59 -19.09
N TYR A 148 5.80 -8.23 -18.70
CA TYR A 148 6.09 -7.03 -17.93
C TYR A 148 6.85 -6.02 -18.79
N TYR A 149 6.27 -4.85 -18.98
CA TYR A 149 6.84 -3.75 -19.77
C TYR A 149 7.73 -2.89 -18.88
N ARG A 150 8.97 -2.64 -19.33
CA ARG A 150 9.98 -1.86 -18.59
C ARG A 150 10.30 -0.59 -19.38
N PHE A 151 10.16 0.56 -18.73
CA PHE A 151 10.35 1.86 -19.37
C PHE A 151 11.65 2.51 -18.94
N SER A 152 12.34 3.11 -19.90
CA SER A 152 13.58 3.84 -19.65
C SER A 152 13.32 5.13 -18.87
N PRO A 153 13.99 5.37 -17.73
CA PRO A 153 13.93 6.67 -17.06
C PRO A 153 14.56 7.80 -17.88
N HIS A 154 15.25 7.46 -18.97
CA HIS A 154 15.82 8.42 -19.94
C HIS A 154 14.84 8.78 -21.07
N SER A 155 13.68 8.18 -21.14
CA SER A 155 12.62 8.55 -22.07
C SER A 155 11.84 9.76 -21.56
N GLU A 156 12.07 10.94 -22.13
CA GLU A 156 11.30 12.15 -21.78
C GLU A 156 9.79 11.93 -21.96
N GLY A 157 9.38 11.21 -23.00
CA GLY A 157 7.98 10.87 -23.25
C GLY A 157 7.36 10.07 -22.11
N TYR A 158 8.06 9.01 -21.64
CA TYR A 158 7.59 8.22 -20.52
C TYR A 158 7.54 9.02 -19.21
N VAL A 159 8.63 9.73 -18.89
CA VAL A 159 8.71 10.54 -17.65
C VAL A 159 7.58 11.56 -17.57
N GLN A 160 7.34 12.28 -18.67
CA GLN A 160 6.27 13.28 -18.74
C GLN A 160 4.88 12.65 -18.68
N TRP A 161 4.68 11.53 -19.37
CA TRP A 161 3.42 10.78 -19.31
C TRP A 161 3.15 10.28 -17.90
N LYS A 162 4.12 9.60 -17.28
CA LYS A 162 3.99 9.06 -15.90
C LYS A 162 3.72 10.16 -14.90
N LYS A 163 4.48 11.28 -14.96
CA LYS A 163 4.24 12.46 -14.11
C LYS A 163 2.80 12.95 -14.21
N THR A 164 2.31 13.10 -15.44
CA THR A 164 0.94 13.57 -15.68
C THR A 164 -0.10 12.61 -15.12
N ARG A 165 0.10 11.29 -15.31
CA ARG A 165 -0.83 10.26 -14.79
C ARG A 165 -0.85 10.18 -13.29
N LEU A 166 0.31 10.24 -12.63
CA LEU A 166 0.36 10.22 -11.17
C LEU A 166 -0.25 11.49 -10.55
N ALA A 167 0.02 12.65 -11.16
CA ALA A 167 -0.59 13.92 -10.74
C ALA A 167 -2.12 13.90 -10.90
N GLN A 168 -2.63 13.32 -11.99
CA GLN A 168 -4.05 13.13 -12.22
C GLN A 168 -4.66 12.15 -11.20
N LEU A 169 -4.02 11.01 -10.97
CA LEU A 169 -4.45 9.99 -10.01
C LEU A 169 -4.70 10.57 -8.62
N VAL A 170 -3.74 11.31 -8.06
CA VAL A 170 -3.85 11.87 -6.71
C VAL A 170 -4.83 13.04 -6.62
N ARG A 171 -5.13 13.71 -7.74
CA ARG A 171 -6.13 14.77 -7.82
C ARG A 171 -7.55 14.21 -7.90
N GLU A 172 -7.74 13.13 -8.65
CA GLU A 172 -9.08 12.56 -8.93
C GLU A 172 -9.55 11.60 -7.84
N TYR A 173 -8.61 10.94 -7.18
CA TYR A 173 -8.93 9.95 -6.15
C TYR A 173 -8.41 10.38 -4.78
N PRO A 174 -9.18 10.12 -3.74
CA PRO A 174 -8.89 10.63 -2.40
C PRO A 174 -7.87 9.77 -1.64
N PHE A 175 -6.74 9.45 -2.22
CA PHE A 175 -5.64 8.78 -1.54
C PHE A 175 -5.02 9.67 -0.47
N ASP A 176 -4.65 9.09 0.67
CA ASP A 176 -3.89 9.76 1.74
C ASP A 176 -2.41 9.84 1.39
N GLY A 177 -1.91 8.86 0.63
CA GLY A 177 -0.52 8.79 0.18
C GLY A 177 -0.35 8.15 -1.19
N ILE A 178 0.82 8.31 -1.75
CA ILE A 178 1.30 7.62 -2.94
C ILE A 178 2.64 6.95 -2.64
N GLU A 179 2.78 5.70 -3.03
CA GLU A 179 4.02 4.94 -2.99
C GLU A 179 4.43 4.58 -4.41
N VAL A 180 5.64 4.99 -4.80
CA VAL A 180 6.19 4.63 -6.11
C VAL A 180 7.17 3.48 -5.91
N ALA A 181 6.67 2.27 -6.17
CA ALA A 181 7.41 1.02 -6.04
C ALA A 181 8.15 0.66 -7.35
N GLU A 182 9.15 -0.18 -7.23
CA GLU A 182 9.90 -0.75 -8.36
C GLU A 182 10.46 0.28 -9.36
N PRO A 183 11.04 1.40 -8.91
CA PRO A 183 11.66 2.37 -9.80
C PRO A 183 13.12 1.98 -10.08
N TYR A 184 13.35 0.79 -10.65
CA TYR A 184 14.69 0.20 -10.74
C TYR A 184 15.01 -0.32 -12.14
N PHE A 185 16.29 -0.64 -12.37
CA PHE A 185 16.73 -1.35 -13.54
C PHE A 185 16.71 -2.86 -13.28
N PRO A 186 16.21 -3.67 -14.21
CA PRO A 186 16.10 -5.10 -14.00
C PRO A 186 17.45 -5.78 -13.90
N GLU A 187 17.51 -6.71 -12.95
CA GLU A 187 18.60 -7.66 -12.79
C GLU A 187 18.04 -8.82 -11.93
N TRP A 188 17.98 -10.03 -12.48
CA TRP A 188 17.37 -11.18 -11.83
C TRP A 188 18.28 -12.42 -11.87
N GLY A 189 19.54 -12.29 -11.61
CA GLY A 189 20.49 -13.39 -11.62
C GLY A 189 21.85 -12.98 -12.14
N GLY A 190 22.20 -11.72 -11.95
CA GLY A 190 23.47 -11.14 -12.34
C GLY A 190 23.54 -10.79 -13.83
N LEU A 191 24.61 -10.13 -14.20
CA LEU A 191 24.88 -9.73 -15.59
C LEU A 191 24.89 -10.91 -16.56
N GLU A 192 25.25 -12.10 -16.07
CA GLU A 192 25.32 -13.32 -16.85
C GLU A 192 23.95 -13.80 -17.36
N SER A 193 22.88 -13.49 -16.63
CA SER A 193 21.51 -13.82 -17.05
C SER A 193 21.03 -13.02 -18.27
N GLY A 194 21.68 -11.90 -18.55
CA GLY A 194 21.27 -10.96 -19.60
C GLY A 194 20.04 -10.12 -19.27
N LEU A 195 19.44 -10.29 -18.09
CA LEU A 195 18.29 -9.47 -17.62
C LEU A 195 18.77 -8.14 -17.03
N TYR A 196 19.84 -7.59 -17.55
CA TYR A 196 20.43 -6.34 -17.11
C TYR A 196 20.09 -5.21 -18.09
N GLY A 197 19.68 -4.06 -17.58
CA GLY A 197 19.34 -2.87 -18.36
C GLY A 197 19.48 -1.58 -17.54
N ASP A 198 19.23 -0.42 -18.12
CA ASP A 198 18.97 -0.13 -19.53
C ASP A 198 20.28 0.04 -20.31
N VAL A 199 20.48 -0.71 -21.37
CA VAL A 199 21.65 -0.60 -22.27
C VAL A 199 21.23 -0.09 -23.66
N GLY A 200 20.03 0.44 -23.79
CA GLY A 200 19.48 0.93 -25.05
C GLY A 200 19.98 2.32 -25.47
N PRO A 201 19.61 2.77 -26.67
CA PRO A 201 20.08 4.05 -27.24
C PRO A 201 19.73 5.26 -26.37
N LEU A 202 18.60 5.24 -25.62
CA LEU A 202 18.22 6.31 -24.71
C LEU A 202 19.25 6.46 -23.58
N ALA A 203 19.57 5.36 -22.90
CA ALA A 203 20.53 5.35 -21.82
C ALA A 203 21.95 5.65 -22.33
N GLN A 204 22.37 5.04 -23.46
CA GLN A 204 23.66 5.32 -24.08
C GLN A 204 23.84 6.80 -24.36
N THR A 205 22.90 7.41 -25.07
CA THR A 205 22.97 8.84 -25.43
C THR A 205 23.05 9.73 -24.17
N ALA A 206 22.26 9.43 -23.14
CA ALA A 206 22.26 10.17 -21.89
C ALA A 206 23.59 10.03 -21.15
N PHE A 207 24.13 8.80 -21.05
CA PHE A 207 25.41 8.53 -20.40
C PHE A 207 26.58 9.24 -21.05
N LEU A 208 26.73 9.08 -22.38
CA LEU A 208 27.82 9.69 -23.14
C LEU A 208 27.78 11.22 -23.03
N LYS A 209 26.57 11.80 -23.07
CA LYS A 209 26.40 13.24 -22.89
C LYS A 209 26.78 13.72 -21.48
N GLN A 210 26.49 12.93 -20.46
CA GLN A 210 26.69 13.33 -19.06
C GLN A 210 28.14 13.16 -18.60
N TYR A 211 28.81 12.08 -19.01
CA TYR A 211 30.14 11.71 -18.53
C TYR A 211 31.24 11.93 -19.54
N GLY A 212 30.93 12.12 -20.82
CA GLY A 212 31.90 12.39 -21.88
C GLY A 212 32.72 11.18 -22.35
N HIS A 213 32.32 9.97 -21.93
CA HIS A 213 32.94 8.74 -22.45
C HIS A 213 32.58 8.52 -23.92
N ALA A 214 33.40 7.70 -24.62
CA ALA A 214 33.15 7.32 -26.00
C ALA A 214 32.11 6.22 -26.14
N ASN A 215 32.03 5.33 -25.15
CA ASN A 215 31.15 4.17 -25.12
C ASN A 215 30.53 3.98 -23.72
N ILE A 216 29.52 3.12 -23.61
CA ILE A 216 29.10 2.54 -22.34
C ILE A 216 29.99 1.32 -22.00
N PRO A 217 29.96 0.81 -20.74
CA PRO A 217 30.70 -0.43 -20.44
C PRO A 217 30.27 -1.59 -21.34
N ASP A 218 31.26 -2.37 -21.79
CA ASP A 218 31.01 -3.62 -22.48
C ASP A 218 30.78 -4.73 -21.46
N PHE A 219 29.62 -5.36 -21.51
CA PHE A 219 29.22 -6.41 -20.57
C PHE A 219 29.45 -7.82 -21.10
N ARG A 220 30.00 -7.97 -22.33
CA ARG A 220 30.05 -9.26 -23.01
C ARG A 220 31.44 -9.67 -23.47
N ASP A 221 32.24 -8.73 -23.95
CA ASP A 221 33.55 -9.05 -24.51
C ASP A 221 34.70 -8.75 -23.53
N PRO A 222 35.31 -9.78 -22.89
CA PRO A 222 36.46 -9.58 -21.99
C PRO A 222 37.69 -8.98 -22.67
N GLN A 223 37.74 -8.95 -23.98
CA GLN A 223 38.85 -8.35 -24.74
C GLN A 223 38.60 -6.88 -25.07
N SER A 224 37.41 -6.39 -24.83
CA SER A 224 37.07 -4.99 -25.04
C SER A 224 37.85 -4.09 -24.06
N PRO A 225 38.40 -2.94 -24.53
CA PRO A 225 38.98 -1.94 -23.63
C PRO A 225 37.97 -1.33 -22.66
N ASP A 226 36.71 -1.43 -22.99
CA ASP A 226 35.57 -0.91 -22.19
C ASP A 226 34.89 -2.00 -21.35
N TYR A 227 35.51 -3.18 -21.23
CA TYR A 227 34.93 -4.30 -20.46
C TYR A 227 34.75 -3.92 -19.00
N TYR A 228 33.52 -4.10 -18.49
CA TYR A 228 33.10 -3.64 -17.18
C TYR A 228 33.93 -4.12 -16.01
N GLN A 229 34.56 -5.32 -16.11
CA GLN A 229 35.42 -5.85 -15.04
C GLN A 229 36.84 -5.27 -15.10
N THR A 230 37.29 -4.76 -16.22
CA THR A 230 38.66 -4.24 -16.40
C THR A 230 38.70 -2.72 -16.44
N ASN A 231 37.70 -2.05 -16.99
CA ASN A 231 37.57 -0.59 -17.00
C ASN A 231 36.71 -0.11 -15.82
N GLN A 232 37.31 -0.12 -14.62
CA GLN A 232 36.62 0.18 -13.38
C GLN A 232 36.10 1.62 -13.30
N GLU A 233 36.81 2.59 -13.90
CA GLU A 233 36.35 4.00 -13.92
C GLU A 233 35.06 4.15 -14.73
N LEU A 234 35.07 3.63 -15.95
CA LEU A 234 33.88 3.64 -16.81
C LEU A 234 32.68 2.92 -16.16
N TYR A 235 32.99 1.78 -15.49
CA TYR A 235 31.92 1.00 -14.84
C TYR A 235 31.34 1.69 -13.61
N GLN A 236 32.19 2.36 -12.81
CA GLN A 236 31.70 3.14 -11.66
C GLN A 236 30.84 4.33 -12.10
N ASP A 237 31.28 5.06 -13.15
CA ASP A 237 30.47 6.14 -13.74
C ASP A 237 29.12 5.63 -14.25
N TRP A 238 29.09 4.41 -14.82
CA TRP A 238 27.86 3.77 -15.25
C TRP A 238 26.93 3.41 -14.08
N ILE A 239 27.46 2.89 -12.98
CA ILE A 239 26.68 2.62 -11.76
C ILE A 239 26.06 3.92 -11.23
N ASP A 240 26.87 4.97 -11.06
CA ASP A 240 26.42 6.26 -10.55
C ASP A 240 25.41 6.94 -11.49
N PHE A 241 25.59 6.78 -12.80
CA PHE A 241 24.62 7.22 -13.80
C PHE A 241 23.24 6.56 -13.58
N ARG A 242 23.20 5.25 -13.36
CA ARG A 242 21.94 4.52 -13.15
C ARG A 242 21.25 4.93 -11.83
N VAL A 243 22.01 5.11 -10.76
CA VAL A 243 21.46 5.62 -9.47
C VAL A 243 20.88 7.02 -9.67
N LYS A 244 21.60 7.91 -10.32
CA LYS A 244 21.12 9.28 -10.62
C LYS A 244 19.88 9.27 -11.52
N ALA A 245 19.80 8.34 -12.47
CA ALA A 245 18.63 8.21 -13.35
C ALA A 245 17.36 7.85 -12.58
N VAL A 246 17.44 6.86 -11.69
CA VAL A 246 16.32 6.49 -10.82
C VAL A 246 15.88 7.65 -9.93
N ASN A 247 16.84 8.28 -9.25
CA ASN A 247 16.56 9.38 -8.33
C ASN A 247 15.96 10.60 -9.05
N SER A 248 16.48 10.93 -10.25
CA SER A 248 15.99 12.03 -11.08
C SER A 248 14.58 11.76 -11.60
N PHE A 249 14.31 10.54 -12.06
CA PHE A 249 12.98 10.11 -12.48
C PHE A 249 11.96 10.29 -11.36
N LEU A 250 12.23 9.74 -10.18
CA LEU A 250 11.33 9.85 -9.03
C LEU A 250 11.14 11.31 -8.59
N ASN A 251 12.23 12.07 -8.53
CA ASN A 251 12.13 13.47 -8.17
C ASN A 251 11.28 14.26 -9.19
N GLU A 252 11.43 13.99 -10.49
CA GLU A 252 10.67 14.65 -11.53
C GLU A 252 9.18 14.33 -11.47
N VAL A 253 8.80 13.06 -11.29
CA VAL A 253 7.38 12.69 -11.24
C VAL A 253 6.69 13.15 -9.95
N ILE A 254 7.43 13.25 -8.84
CA ILE A 254 6.89 13.66 -7.55
C ILE A 254 6.97 15.17 -7.33
N ASN A 255 8.14 15.77 -7.50
CA ASN A 255 8.45 17.15 -7.13
C ASN A 255 8.56 18.10 -8.35
N GLY A 256 8.69 17.55 -9.56
CA GLY A 256 8.77 18.34 -10.79
C GLY A 256 7.52 19.18 -11.03
N ASN A 257 7.64 20.20 -11.86
CA ASN A 257 6.51 21.05 -12.24
C ASN A 257 5.38 20.23 -12.86
N GLY A 258 4.16 20.36 -12.36
CA GLY A 258 3.00 19.53 -12.71
C GLY A 258 3.02 18.14 -12.10
N GLY A 259 3.93 17.84 -11.17
CA GLY A 259 4.05 16.54 -10.50
C GLY A 259 3.06 16.34 -9.35
N VAL A 260 3.26 15.21 -8.65
CA VAL A 260 2.34 14.73 -7.60
C VAL A 260 2.12 15.77 -6.50
N ARG A 261 3.18 16.36 -5.95
CA ARG A 261 3.06 17.32 -4.83
C ARG A 261 2.45 18.65 -5.23
N GLU A 262 2.59 19.06 -6.49
CA GLU A 262 1.88 20.24 -7.00
C GLU A 262 0.39 19.93 -7.20
N ALA A 263 0.06 18.73 -7.66
CA ALA A 263 -1.31 18.29 -7.88
C ALA A 263 -2.11 18.13 -6.57
N LYS A 264 -1.43 17.68 -5.49
CA LYS A 264 -2.02 17.50 -4.17
C LYS A 264 -0.97 17.77 -3.08
N ARG A 265 -1.00 18.97 -2.49
CA ARG A 265 0.03 19.46 -1.57
C ARG A 265 0.15 18.70 -0.26
N ASP A 266 -0.92 18.08 0.21
CA ASP A 266 -1.01 17.35 1.48
C ASP A 266 -0.82 15.85 1.32
N ILE A 267 -0.58 15.36 0.10
CA ILE A 267 -0.32 13.95 -0.17
C ILE A 267 0.95 13.48 0.54
N LEU A 268 0.86 12.35 1.24
CA LEU A 268 2.04 11.66 1.73
C LEU A 268 2.76 10.95 0.58
N VAL A 269 4.08 10.96 0.61
CA VAL A 269 4.90 10.30 -0.42
C VAL A 269 5.73 9.21 0.23
N ALA A 270 5.66 8.02 -0.30
CA ALA A 270 6.58 6.94 0.02
C ALA A 270 7.48 6.63 -1.18
N THR A 271 8.79 6.54 -0.93
CA THR A 271 9.76 5.93 -1.83
C THR A 271 10.00 4.48 -1.43
N TRP A 272 10.62 3.73 -2.34
CA TRP A 272 10.74 2.30 -2.20
C TRP A 272 12.09 1.82 -2.77
N THR A 273 12.76 0.89 -2.06
CA THR A 273 13.87 0.11 -2.59
C THR A 273 13.75 -1.35 -2.18
N LEU A 274 14.44 -2.23 -2.90
CA LEU A 274 14.69 -3.57 -2.41
C LEU A 274 15.64 -3.54 -1.20
N ALA A 275 15.58 -4.60 -0.40
CA ALA A 275 16.59 -4.95 0.58
C ALA A 275 17.02 -6.38 0.28
N ILE A 276 18.32 -6.58 -0.01
CA ILE A 276 18.91 -7.87 -0.38
C ILE A 276 19.88 -8.35 0.69
N ASP A 277 20.01 -9.66 0.84
CA ASP A 277 21.03 -10.26 1.71
C ASP A 277 22.28 -10.66 0.88
N ALA A 278 23.24 -9.76 0.83
CA ALA A 278 24.57 -9.98 0.25
C ALA A 278 25.67 -9.69 1.29
N GLY A 279 25.35 -9.81 2.58
CA GLY A 279 26.26 -9.51 3.68
C GLY A 279 26.66 -8.04 3.73
N PRO A 280 27.94 -7.72 4.01
CA PRO A 280 28.41 -6.34 4.10
C PRO A 280 28.23 -5.52 2.81
N ASP A 281 28.17 -6.20 1.67
CA ASP A 281 28.13 -5.55 0.35
C ASP A 281 26.70 -5.32 -0.15
N SER A 282 25.67 -5.60 0.65
CA SER A 282 24.27 -5.53 0.23
C SER A 282 23.89 -4.20 -0.44
N VAL A 283 24.29 -3.07 0.16
CA VAL A 283 23.98 -1.74 -0.37
C VAL A 283 24.72 -1.49 -1.69
N SER A 284 26.02 -1.73 -1.75
CA SER A 284 26.82 -1.54 -2.98
C SER A 284 26.36 -2.45 -4.11
N LYS A 285 25.95 -3.68 -3.80
CA LYS A 285 25.39 -4.60 -4.78
C LYS A 285 24.06 -4.12 -5.35
N LEU A 286 23.19 -3.55 -4.52
CA LEU A 286 21.91 -3.00 -4.98
C LEU A 286 22.13 -1.79 -5.91
N ARG A 287 23.08 -0.91 -5.59
CA ARG A 287 23.52 0.18 -6.48
C ARG A 287 24.02 -0.36 -7.82
N GLU A 288 24.95 -1.30 -7.77
CA GLU A 288 25.60 -1.91 -8.95
C GLU A 288 24.56 -2.56 -9.87
N LEU A 289 23.67 -3.38 -9.34
CA LEU A 289 22.79 -4.22 -10.14
C LEU A 289 21.50 -3.52 -10.57
N GLN A 290 20.91 -2.71 -9.70
CA GLN A 290 19.57 -2.15 -9.93
C GLN A 290 19.50 -0.62 -9.95
N GLY A 291 20.62 0.07 -9.70
CA GLY A 291 20.64 1.53 -9.64
C GLY A 291 19.84 2.08 -8.45
N LEU A 292 19.71 1.31 -7.37
CA LEU A 292 18.99 1.72 -6.16
C LEU A 292 19.95 2.11 -5.04
N ASP A 293 19.74 3.28 -4.49
CA ASP A 293 20.38 3.81 -3.29
C ASP A 293 19.33 4.51 -2.45
N ALA A 294 19.01 3.92 -1.29
CA ALA A 294 17.94 4.42 -0.44
C ALA A 294 18.26 5.82 0.13
N ALA A 295 19.48 6.06 0.58
CA ALA A 295 19.87 7.33 1.18
C ALA A 295 19.88 8.47 0.14
N GLU A 296 20.44 8.22 -1.06
CA GLU A 296 20.40 9.20 -2.15
C GLU A 296 18.97 9.45 -2.65
N MET A 297 18.14 8.41 -2.76
CA MET A 297 16.74 8.52 -3.16
C MET A 297 15.93 9.37 -2.17
N ILE A 298 16.10 9.14 -0.87
CA ILE A 298 15.45 9.94 0.18
C ILE A 298 15.91 11.39 0.09
N SER A 299 17.21 11.63 -0.12
CA SER A 299 17.76 12.98 -0.30
C SER A 299 17.16 13.71 -1.50
N ALA A 300 17.00 13.02 -2.61
CA ALA A 300 16.48 13.59 -3.86
C ALA A 300 14.98 13.88 -3.79
N VAL A 301 14.19 12.92 -3.29
CA VAL A 301 12.71 12.97 -3.33
C VAL A 301 12.11 13.61 -2.09
N ARG A 302 12.78 13.51 -0.93
CA ARG A 302 12.30 13.94 0.39
C ARG A 302 10.91 13.36 0.72
N PRO A 303 10.79 12.03 0.78
CA PRO A 303 9.53 11.38 1.07
C PRO A 303 9.14 11.54 2.55
N ASP A 304 7.89 11.19 2.86
CA ASP A 304 7.37 11.09 4.22
C ASP A 304 7.62 9.71 4.84
N LEU A 305 7.88 8.70 4.01
CA LEU A 305 8.14 7.30 4.35
C LEU A 305 9.08 6.67 3.32
N HIS A 306 9.96 5.78 3.77
CA HIS A 306 10.71 4.92 2.86
C HIS A 306 10.41 3.45 3.13
N MET A 307 10.06 2.70 2.07
CA MET A 307 9.73 1.28 2.14
C MET A 307 10.90 0.42 1.69
N LEU A 308 11.23 -0.59 2.47
CA LEU A 308 12.17 -1.65 2.12
C LEU A 308 11.37 -2.91 1.75
N GLN A 309 11.39 -3.31 0.50
CA GLN A 309 10.83 -4.60 0.11
C GLN A 309 11.88 -5.69 0.27
N THR A 310 11.53 -6.76 0.94
CA THR A 310 12.41 -7.92 1.07
C THR A 310 12.59 -8.61 -0.28
N HIS A 311 13.74 -9.26 -0.46
CA HIS A 311 14.15 -9.81 -1.75
C HIS A 311 13.44 -11.12 -2.08
N TRP A 312 13.05 -11.31 -3.35
CA TRP A 312 12.29 -12.48 -3.77
C TRP A 312 12.97 -13.83 -3.49
N PRO A 313 14.29 -14.03 -3.55
CA PRO A 313 14.91 -15.29 -3.16
C PRO A 313 14.67 -15.67 -1.71
N ASP A 314 14.44 -14.69 -0.84
CA ASP A 314 14.14 -14.94 0.57
C ASP A 314 12.66 -15.31 0.75
N TRP A 315 11.74 -14.47 0.28
CA TRP A 315 10.33 -14.73 0.53
C TRP A 315 9.73 -15.88 -0.30
N THR A 316 10.43 -16.43 -1.29
CA THR A 316 10.00 -17.66 -1.96
C THR A 316 10.27 -18.94 -1.16
N LYS A 317 10.88 -18.84 0.03
CA LYS A 317 11.07 -19.99 0.94
C LYS A 317 9.77 -20.33 1.68
N PRO A 318 9.54 -21.61 2.05
CA PRO A 318 8.43 -22.00 2.90
C PRO A 318 8.52 -21.33 4.27
N GLU A 319 7.39 -21.28 4.99
CA GLU A 319 7.27 -20.57 6.28
C GLU A 319 8.30 -21.07 7.33
N GLU A 320 8.48 -22.37 7.41
CA GLU A 320 9.40 -23.03 8.33
C GLU A 320 10.89 -22.75 8.04
N GLU A 321 11.21 -22.34 6.80
CA GLU A 321 12.57 -21.97 6.37
C GLU A 321 12.81 -20.46 6.39
N LEU A 322 11.75 -19.66 6.57
CA LEU A 322 11.83 -18.21 6.60
C LEU A 322 11.19 -17.64 7.88
N PRO A 323 11.85 -17.78 9.03
CA PRO A 323 11.35 -17.12 10.25
C PRO A 323 11.34 -15.60 10.07
N PRO A 324 10.39 -14.86 10.69
CA PRO A 324 10.27 -13.40 10.55
C PRO A 324 11.57 -12.62 10.83
N GLN A 325 12.45 -13.18 11.64
CA GLN A 325 13.76 -12.62 11.97
C GLN A 325 14.72 -12.49 10.78
N TYR A 326 14.41 -13.10 9.63
CA TYR A 326 15.25 -12.97 8.42
C TYR A 326 15.47 -11.52 8.00
N ILE A 327 14.52 -10.59 8.34
CA ILE A 327 14.68 -9.18 8.01
C ILE A 327 15.85 -8.50 8.74
N HIS A 328 16.40 -9.09 9.80
CA HIS A 328 17.64 -8.60 10.40
C HIS A 328 18.82 -8.61 9.42
N ASN A 329 18.79 -9.46 8.40
CA ASN A 329 19.80 -9.50 7.34
C ASN A 329 19.84 -8.20 6.51
N TYR A 330 18.78 -7.37 6.62
CA TYR A 330 18.66 -6.06 5.96
C TYR A 330 19.09 -4.88 6.84
N GLN A 331 19.71 -5.13 8.01
CA GLN A 331 20.12 -4.09 8.94
C GLN A 331 21.04 -3.06 8.29
N ASN A 332 21.91 -3.48 7.34
CA ASN A 332 22.83 -2.59 6.62
C ASN A 332 22.09 -1.45 5.89
N PHE A 333 20.91 -1.72 5.32
CA PHE A 333 20.06 -0.68 4.69
C PHE A 333 19.49 0.28 5.71
N VAL A 334 19.03 -0.24 6.85
CA VAL A 334 18.49 0.59 7.94
C VAL A 334 19.56 1.50 8.49
N ASP A 335 20.77 0.97 8.72
CA ASP A 335 21.91 1.71 9.27
C ASP A 335 22.36 2.82 8.33
N GLU A 336 22.47 2.55 7.03
CA GLU A 336 22.84 3.55 6.02
C GLU A 336 21.81 4.67 5.95
N ILE A 337 20.51 4.30 5.87
CA ILE A 337 19.43 5.28 5.86
C ILE A 337 19.46 6.14 7.14
N ARG A 338 19.63 5.52 8.31
CA ARG A 338 19.66 6.24 9.59
C ARG A 338 20.88 7.15 9.75
N ALA A 339 22.02 6.77 9.16
CA ALA A 339 23.20 7.62 9.14
C ALA A 339 22.96 8.93 8.36
N ALA A 340 22.27 8.87 7.23
CA ALA A 340 21.98 10.03 6.39
C ALA A 340 20.66 10.75 6.79
N HIS A 341 19.64 9.99 7.22
CA HIS A 341 18.28 10.43 7.47
C HIS A 341 17.73 9.86 8.79
N PRO A 342 18.21 10.32 9.96
CA PRO A 342 17.91 9.68 11.26
C PRO A 342 16.43 9.63 11.62
N ASN A 343 15.62 10.55 11.10
CA ASN A 343 14.21 10.71 11.47
C ASN A 343 13.21 10.24 10.42
N ILE A 344 13.64 9.71 9.28
CA ILE A 344 12.70 9.24 8.25
C ILE A 344 11.92 8.03 8.77
N PRO A 345 10.58 8.02 8.70
CA PRO A 345 9.81 6.79 8.91
C PRO A 345 10.23 5.71 7.92
N LEU A 346 10.38 4.48 8.42
CA LEU A 346 10.70 3.29 7.61
C LEU A 346 9.55 2.31 7.64
N GLY A 347 9.37 1.62 6.51
CA GLY A 347 8.49 0.49 6.38
C GLY A 347 9.20 -0.73 5.79
N VAL A 348 8.62 -1.90 5.98
CA VAL A 348 9.07 -3.14 5.35
C VAL A 348 7.89 -3.84 4.67
N GLN A 349 8.15 -4.41 3.49
CA GLN A 349 7.18 -5.20 2.75
C GLN A 349 7.71 -6.62 2.54
N ALA A 350 6.87 -7.63 2.84
CA ALA A 350 7.15 -9.03 2.59
C ALA A 350 6.04 -9.66 1.75
N ASP A 351 6.38 -10.68 0.99
CA ASP A 351 5.41 -11.51 0.30
C ASP A 351 4.98 -12.68 1.19
N ILE A 352 3.68 -13.00 1.19
CA ILE A 352 3.10 -14.03 2.05
C ILE A 352 2.42 -15.16 1.27
N GLY A 353 2.47 -15.14 -0.08
CA GLY A 353 1.75 -16.17 -0.81
C GLY A 353 1.77 -16.09 -2.34
N SER A 354 2.69 -15.42 -2.99
CA SER A 354 2.76 -15.40 -4.48
C SER A 354 3.04 -16.79 -5.10
N ARG A 355 3.49 -17.76 -4.30
CA ARG A 355 3.67 -19.17 -4.68
C ARG A 355 3.07 -20.08 -3.63
N THR A 356 2.54 -21.23 -4.04
CA THR A 356 1.85 -22.19 -3.14
C THR A 356 2.69 -22.70 -1.99
N TRP A 357 4.00 -22.82 -2.19
CA TRP A 357 4.91 -23.36 -1.17
C TRP A 357 5.42 -22.31 -0.17
N MET A 358 5.19 -21.03 -0.42
CA MET A 358 5.68 -19.93 0.42
C MET A 358 4.60 -19.28 1.28
N LEU A 359 3.42 -19.88 1.33
CA LEU A 359 2.28 -19.35 2.11
C LEU A 359 2.66 -19.10 3.57
N LYS A 360 2.39 -17.91 4.08
CA LYS A 360 2.64 -17.49 5.46
C LYS A 360 1.30 -17.30 6.18
N ASP A 361 1.28 -17.66 7.46
CA ASP A 361 0.10 -17.51 8.29
C ASP A 361 0.02 -16.12 8.97
N ARG A 362 -1.05 -15.89 9.73
CA ARG A 362 -1.26 -14.62 10.46
C ARG A 362 -0.26 -14.44 11.60
N ALA A 363 0.19 -15.53 12.23
CA ALA A 363 1.14 -15.48 13.32
C ALA A 363 2.51 -15.05 12.81
N TRP A 364 2.92 -15.59 11.66
CA TRP A 364 4.14 -15.18 10.96
C TRP A 364 4.12 -13.68 10.62
N TYR A 365 3.01 -13.18 10.06
CA TYR A 365 2.87 -11.76 9.70
C TYR A 365 2.91 -10.84 10.92
N ASN A 366 2.27 -11.24 12.02
CA ASN A 366 2.31 -10.48 13.28
C ASN A 366 3.72 -10.44 13.85
N ALA A 367 4.41 -11.58 13.85
CA ALA A 367 5.81 -11.67 14.32
C ALA A 367 6.77 -10.85 13.42
N LEU A 368 6.53 -10.77 12.10
CA LEU A 368 7.26 -9.87 11.22
C LEU A 368 7.15 -8.41 11.70
N GLY A 369 5.95 -7.99 12.11
CA GLY A 369 5.73 -6.65 12.65
C GLY A 369 6.48 -6.39 13.95
N GLU A 370 6.58 -7.37 14.84
CA GLU A 370 7.34 -7.26 16.09
C GLU A 370 8.84 -7.12 15.81
N VAL A 371 9.37 -7.91 14.89
CA VAL A 371 10.78 -7.81 14.45
C VAL A 371 11.05 -6.46 13.79
N ALA A 372 10.19 -6.02 12.88
CA ALA A 372 10.30 -4.71 12.23
C ALA A 372 10.38 -3.57 13.25
N GLN A 373 9.48 -3.57 14.25
CA GLN A 373 9.49 -2.57 15.31
C GLN A 373 10.79 -2.59 16.11
N SER A 374 11.35 -3.77 16.40
CA SER A 374 12.64 -3.90 17.11
C SER A 374 13.82 -3.30 16.34
N MET A 375 13.72 -3.24 15.01
CA MET A 375 14.68 -2.60 14.11
C MET A 375 14.42 -1.09 13.90
N GLY A 376 13.41 -0.50 14.57
CA GLY A 376 13.01 0.89 14.37
C GLY A 376 12.25 1.14 13.07
N ILE A 377 11.64 0.09 12.49
CA ILE A 377 10.77 0.16 11.31
C ILE A 377 9.33 0.31 11.82
N GLY A 378 8.68 1.41 11.46
CA GLY A 378 7.39 1.82 12.04
C GLY A 378 6.16 1.19 11.37
N THR A 379 6.25 0.75 10.12
CA THR A 379 5.16 0.12 9.39
C THR A 379 5.62 -1.15 8.67
N TRP A 380 4.70 -2.09 8.53
CA TRP A 380 4.96 -3.31 7.77
C TRP A 380 3.74 -3.67 6.94
N THR A 381 3.97 -4.26 5.78
CA THR A 381 2.91 -4.68 4.86
C THR A 381 3.17 -6.06 4.30
N ALA A 382 2.10 -6.77 3.99
CA ALA A 382 2.15 -8.02 3.26
C ALA A 382 1.63 -7.83 1.83
N TYR A 383 2.26 -8.44 0.88
CA TYR A 383 1.76 -8.71 -0.45
C TYR A 383 1.18 -10.13 -0.48
N GLU A 384 -0.05 -10.34 -0.80
CA GLU A 384 -1.22 -9.47 -0.81
C GLU A 384 -2.29 -10.12 0.08
N TYR A 385 -3.33 -9.43 0.54
CA TYR A 385 -4.25 -9.89 1.58
C TYR A 385 -4.77 -11.32 1.37
N HIS A 386 -5.30 -11.62 0.17
CA HIS A 386 -5.97 -12.91 -0.07
C HIS A 386 -5.00 -14.04 -0.42
N LEU A 387 -3.68 -13.80 -0.47
CA LEU A 387 -2.67 -14.84 -0.74
C LEU A 387 -2.17 -15.54 0.53
N GLY A 388 -2.45 -15.00 1.71
CA GLY A 388 -2.01 -15.60 2.96
C GLY A 388 -2.59 -17.00 3.20
N LYS A 389 -1.82 -17.84 3.93
CA LYS A 389 -2.16 -19.23 4.28
C LYS A 389 -3.55 -19.38 4.91
N TYR A 390 -3.99 -18.38 5.66
CA TYR A 390 -5.33 -18.35 6.28
C TYR A 390 -6.48 -18.44 5.27
N MET A 391 -6.27 -18.06 4.01
CA MET A 391 -7.28 -18.24 2.96
C MET A 391 -7.49 -19.70 2.58
N TYR A 392 -6.47 -20.53 2.78
CA TYR A 392 -6.45 -21.93 2.32
C TYR A 392 -6.59 -22.95 3.44
N ASP A 393 -6.29 -22.60 4.69
CA ASP A 393 -6.21 -23.53 5.81
C ASP A 393 -7.28 -23.27 6.88
N GLU A 394 -7.84 -22.05 6.98
CA GLU A 394 -8.80 -21.72 8.03
C GLU A 394 -10.25 -21.92 7.56
N ALA A 395 -11.08 -22.49 8.42
CA ALA A 395 -12.53 -22.52 8.22
C ALA A 395 -13.14 -21.09 8.39
N PRO A 396 -14.28 -20.79 7.76
CA PRO A 396 -14.95 -19.52 7.99
C PRO A 396 -15.43 -19.38 9.45
N VAL A 397 -15.20 -18.18 10.02
CA VAL A 397 -15.59 -17.82 11.38
C VAL A 397 -16.39 -16.53 11.39
N PRO A 398 -17.56 -16.44 12.05
CA PRO A 398 -18.27 -15.19 12.22
C PRO A 398 -17.44 -14.20 13.07
N THR A 399 -17.27 -12.97 12.58
CA THR A 399 -16.44 -11.93 13.23
C THR A 399 -17.27 -10.78 13.78
N ALA A 400 -18.41 -10.49 13.16
CA ALA A 400 -19.31 -9.42 13.59
C ALA A 400 -20.76 -9.76 13.28
N ILE A 401 -21.66 -9.30 14.15
CA ILE A 401 -23.09 -9.43 13.97
C ILE A 401 -23.73 -8.05 14.18
N ALA A 402 -24.51 -7.61 13.20
CA ALA A 402 -25.25 -6.37 13.28
C ALA A 402 -26.74 -6.62 13.01
N ARG A 403 -27.59 -5.83 13.66
CA ARG A 403 -29.03 -5.85 13.45
C ARG A 403 -29.52 -4.43 13.13
N PRO A 404 -29.39 -3.97 11.88
CA PRO A 404 -29.78 -2.61 11.50
C PRO A 404 -31.31 -2.41 11.58
N GLU A 405 -32.10 -3.45 11.34
CA GLU A 405 -33.54 -3.45 11.38
C GLU A 405 -34.10 -4.67 12.12
N HIS A 406 -35.36 -4.61 12.55
CA HIS A 406 -35.98 -5.74 13.26
C HIS A 406 -36.04 -7.02 12.41
N ASN A 407 -36.20 -6.86 11.11
CA ASN A 407 -36.31 -7.93 10.13
C ASN A 407 -35.02 -8.20 9.36
N LYS A 408 -33.86 -7.59 9.75
CA LYS A 408 -32.60 -7.70 9.04
C LYS A 408 -31.45 -7.98 10.00
N VAL A 409 -30.67 -9.03 9.71
CA VAL A 409 -29.44 -9.39 10.43
C VAL A 409 -28.30 -9.48 9.42
N LEU A 410 -27.17 -8.92 9.77
CA LEU A 410 -25.91 -9.02 9.00
C LEU A 410 -24.89 -9.80 9.83
N ILE A 411 -24.26 -10.80 9.23
CA ILE A 411 -23.20 -11.58 9.85
C ILE A 411 -21.98 -11.50 8.94
N SER A 412 -20.89 -10.98 9.45
CA SER A 412 -19.63 -10.91 8.74
C SER A 412 -18.72 -12.07 9.14
N PHE A 413 -17.95 -12.57 8.20
CA PHE A 413 -16.95 -13.63 8.39
C PHE A 413 -15.55 -13.06 8.10
N GLN A 414 -14.50 -13.70 8.62
CA GLN A 414 -13.12 -13.25 8.39
C GLN A 414 -12.65 -13.47 6.96
N LYS A 415 -13.37 -14.22 6.15
CA LYS A 415 -13.10 -14.47 4.73
C LYS A 415 -14.38 -14.75 3.95
N ARG A 416 -14.25 -14.79 2.63
CA ARG A 416 -15.36 -15.02 1.70
C ARG A 416 -16.02 -16.39 1.92
N ILE A 417 -17.34 -16.41 1.97
CA ILE A 417 -18.16 -17.62 2.14
C ILE A 417 -18.93 -17.98 0.86
N ASP A 418 -19.31 -19.25 0.74
CA ASP A 418 -20.10 -19.76 -0.38
C ASP A 418 -21.60 -19.56 -0.14
N GLU A 419 -22.27 -18.88 -1.07
CA GLU A 419 -23.70 -18.61 -0.99
C GLU A 419 -24.55 -19.88 -1.05
N ALA A 420 -24.16 -20.88 -1.87
CA ALA A 420 -24.92 -22.11 -2.01
C ALA A 420 -24.94 -22.89 -0.71
N SER A 421 -23.82 -22.97 0.00
CA SER A 421 -23.71 -23.60 1.32
C SER A 421 -24.54 -22.91 2.39
N ALA A 422 -24.57 -21.56 2.36
CA ALA A 422 -25.37 -20.77 3.29
C ALA A 422 -26.90 -20.99 3.12
N LYS A 423 -27.33 -21.31 1.90
CA LYS A 423 -28.73 -21.58 1.53
C LYS A 423 -29.16 -23.04 1.68
N LEU A 424 -28.28 -23.93 2.13
CA LEU A 424 -28.68 -25.31 2.40
C LEU A 424 -29.72 -25.38 3.52
N PRO A 425 -30.71 -26.27 3.44
CA PRO A 425 -31.67 -26.47 4.54
C PRO A 425 -30.95 -26.76 5.86
N GLY A 426 -31.29 -26.01 6.90
CA GLY A 426 -30.68 -26.18 8.24
C GLY A 426 -29.34 -25.46 8.44
N SER A 427 -28.82 -24.73 7.45
CA SER A 427 -27.58 -23.95 7.64
C SER A 427 -27.75 -22.81 8.65
N LEU A 428 -28.95 -22.24 8.76
CA LEU A 428 -29.25 -21.16 9.70
C LEU A 428 -30.52 -21.50 10.48
N ASN A 429 -30.39 -21.64 11.81
CA ASN A 429 -31.51 -21.98 12.67
C ASN A 429 -31.64 -21.01 13.84
N ILE A 430 -32.79 -20.41 14.02
CA ILE A 430 -33.14 -19.59 15.18
C ILE A 430 -33.40 -20.51 16.36
N ILE A 431 -32.68 -20.31 17.45
CA ILE A 431 -32.87 -21.07 18.69
C ILE A 431 -33.78 -20.28 19.63
N THR A 432 -34.92 -20.85 19.96
CA THR A 432 -35.88 -20.31 20.92
C THR A 432 -36.12 -21.27 22.07
N LYS A 433 -36.94 -20.87 23.06
CA LYS A 433 -37.34 -21.75 24.16
C LYS A 433 -38.21 -22.93 23.68
N ASP A 434 -38.91 -22.73 22.58
CA ASP A 434 -39.90 -23.67 22.03
C ASP A 434 -39.28 -24.61 20.98
N GLY A 435 -37.97 -24.48 20.73
CA GLY A 435 -37.24 -25.29 19.76
C GLY A 435 -36.46 -24.45 18.76
N GLU A 436 -36.09 -25.07 17.64
CA GLU A 436 -35.34 -24.45 16.56
C GLU A 436 -36.23 -24.23 15.33
N THR A 437 -36.04 -23.08 14.67
CA THR A 437 -36.72 -22.74 13.43
C THR A 437 -35.70 -22.42 12.36
N THR A 438 -35.72 -23.17 11.26
CA THR A 438 -34.83 -22.96 10.10
C THR A 438 -35.24 -21.70 9.33
N ILE A 439 -34.24 -20.90 8.96
CA ILE A 439 -34.43 -19.75 8.09
C ILE A 439 -34.56 -20.24 6.64
N ALA A 440 -35.59 -19.79 5.94
CA ALA A 440 -35.84 -20.15 4.56
C ALA A 440 -34.74 -19.57 3.63
N PRO A 441 -34.27 -20.35 2.63
CA PRO A 441 -33.17 -19.95 1.73
C PRO A 441 -33.42 -18.62 0.98
N GLU A 442 -34.65 -18.30 0.66
CA GLU A 442 -35.02 -17.03 0.01
C GLU A 442 -34.81 -15.79 0.87
N ASN A 443 -34.70 -15.97 2.17
CA ASN A 443 -34.42 -14.90 3.13
C ASN A 443 -32.90 -14.69 3.33
N ILE A 444 -32.05 -15.43 2.63
CA ILE A 444 -30.61 -15.41 2.79
C ILE A 444 -29.96 -14.87 1.52
N THR A 445 -29.04 -13.91 1.68
CA THR A 445 -28.16 -13.44 0.60
C THR A 445 -26.74 -13.35 1.12
N VAL A 446 -25.77 -13.59 0.22
CA VAL A 446 -24.33 -13.50 0.54
C VAL A 446 -23.67 -12.48 -0.38
N ASP A 447 -22.88 -11.60 0.22
CA ASP A 447 -22.04 -10.64 -0.47
C ASP A 447 -20.60 -10.78 0.03
N GLY A 448 -19.83 -11.61 -0.65
CA GLY A 448 -18.46 -11.90 -0.27
C GLY A 448 -18.37 -12.62 1.08
N ASN A 449 -17.89 -11.91 2.10
CA ASN A 449 -17.79 -12.40 3.48
C ASN A 449 -19.00 -12.03 4.35
N MET A 450 -19.98 -11.34 3.80
CA MET A 450 -21.15 -10.88 4.52
C MET A 450 -22.39 -11.71 4.16
N LEU A 451 -23.03 -12.30 5.18
CA LEU A 451 -24.30 -12.98 5.07
C LEU A 451 -25.41 -12.07 5.62
N MET A 452 -26.44 -11.85 4.83
CA MET A 452 -27.63 -11.11 5.20
C MET A 452 -28.84 -12.04 5.34
N ILE A 453 -29.54 -11.93 6.45
CA ILE A 453 -30.84 -12.55 6.69
C ILE A 453 -31.88 -11.46 6.70
N GLN A 454 -32.91 -11.57 5.87
CA GLN A 454 -34.03 -10.63 5.85
C GLN A 454 -35.36 -11.39 5.90
N SER A 455 -36.04 -11.35 7.08
CA SER A 455 -37.29 -12.04 7.31
C SER A 455 -38.16 -11.29 8.34
N SER A 456 -39.47 -11.26 8.08
CA SER A 456 -40.48 -10.77 9.03
C SER A 456 -40.57 -11.65 10.29
N ASP A 457 -40.15 -12.90 10.21
CA ASP A 457 -40.29 -13.92 11.24
C ASP A 457 -39.16 -13.90 12.28
N LEU A 458 -38.16 -13.01 12.09
CA LEU A 458 -37.10 -12.82 13.06
C LEU A 458 -37.63 -12.36 14.42
N PRO A 459 -37.20 -12.99 15.55
CA PRO A 459 -37.63 -12.60 16.88
C PRO A 459 -37.32 -11.12 17.17
N LYS A 460 -38.30 -10.35 17.68
CA LYS A 460 -38.09 -8.93 18.00
C LYS A 460 -37.10 -8.68 19.13
N LYS A 461 -36.96 -9.65 20.03
CA LYS A 461 -35.99 -9.65 21.14
C LYS A 461 -34.65 -10.25 20.67
N GLU A 462 -33.66 -10.16 21.54
CA GLU A 462 -32.43 -10.91 21.41
C GLU A 462 -32.72 -12.41 21.26
N PHE A 463 -31.97 -13.07 20.38
CA PHE A 463 -32.10 -14.50 20.10
C PHE A 463 -30.74 -15.11 19.74
N ARG A 464 -30.67 -16.42 19.78
CA ARG A 464 -29.48 -17.18 19.35
C ARG A 464 -29.72 -17.72 17.96
N LEU A 465 -28.68 -17.70 17.15
CA LEU A 465 -28.67 -18.26 15.80
C LEU A 465 -27.59 -19.33 15.74
N ARG A 466 -27.96 -20.55 15.37
CA ARG A 466 -27.03 -21.62 15.03
C ARG A 466 -26.67 -21.50 13.56
N ILE A 467 -25.38 -21.60 13.27
CA ILE A 467 -24.80 -21.53 11.93
C ILE A 467 -24.08 -22.85 11.68
N GLU A 468 -24.48 -23.57 10.63
CA GLU A 468 -23.94 -24.87 10.24
C GLU A 468 -23.75 -24.94 8.73
N ASN A 469 -22.93 -25.88 8.24
CA ASN A 469 -22.73 -26.19 6.81
C ASN A 469 -22.18 -25.06 5.93
N ILE A 470 -21.96 -23.85 6.48
CA ILE A 470 -21.40 -22.75 5.69
C ILE A 470 -19.93 -23.07 5.40
N THR A 471 -19.56 -22.94 4.13
CA THR A 471 -18.21 -23.15 3.65
C THR A 471 -17.59 -21.84 3.18
N ASP A 472 -16.27 -21.81 3.10
CA ASP A 472 -15.58 -20.80 2.30
C ASP A 472 -15.81 -20.98 0.79
N ALA A 473 -15.33 -20.05 -0.02
CA ALA A 473 -15.63 -20.00 -1.47
C ALA A 473 -14.39 -20.34 -2.33
N PRO A 474 -14.02 -21.63 -2.52
CA PRO A 474 -12.85 -22.07 -3.27
C PRO A 474 -12.71 -21.48 -4.68
N PRO A 475 -13.77 -21.24 -5.46
CA PRO A 475 -13.64 -20.68 -6.82
C PRO A 475 -12.97 -19.32 -6.89
N TYR A 476 -12.92 -18.59 -5.77
CA TYR A 476 -12.26 -17.28 -5.67
C TYR A 476 -10.85 -17.35 -5.06
N TRP A 477 -10.37 -18.54 -4.69
CA TRP A 477 -9.00 -18.72 -4.25
C TRP A 477 -8.02 -18.54 -5.42
N TYR A 478 -6.84 -18.08 -5.13
CA TYR A 478 -5.78 -18.00 -6.14
C TYR A 478 -5.18 -19.38 -6.42
N TYR A 479 -4.98 -20.17 -5.35
CA TYR A 479 -4.53 -21.56 -5.41
C TYR A 479 -5.65 -22.51 -4.98
N TYR A 480 -5.49 -23.80 -5.24
CA TYR A 480 -6.38 -24.88 -4.78
C TYR A 480 -7.87 -24.66 -5.15
N LYS A 481 -8.11 -24.11 -6.34
CA LYS A 481 -9.47 -23.81 -6.82
C LYS A 481 -10.40 -25.03 -6.81
N ASP A 482 -9.83 -26.24 -6.99
CA ASP A 482 -10.51 -27.52 -6.96
C ASP A 482 -10.40 -28.24 -5.59
N GLY A 483 -9.82 -27.56 -4.60
CA GLY A 483 -9.71 -28.08 -3.23
C GLY A 483 -11.07 -28.20 -2.55
N ALA A 484 -11.16 -29.06 -1.54
CA ALA A 484 -12.35 -29.19 -0.71
C ALA A 484 -12.53 -27.89 0.12
N PRO A 485 -13.73 -27.31 0.16
CA PRO A 485 -13.99 -26.14 0.97
C PRO A 485 -13.95 -26.50 2.46
N HIS A 486 -13.54 -25.51 3.29
CA HIS A 486 -13.57 -25.65 4.73
C HIS A 486 -14.95 -25.30 5.27
N VAL A 487 -15.46 -26.13 6.12
CA VAL A 487 -16.79 -25.98 6.73
C VAL A 487 -16.64 -25.27 8.08
N ILE A 488 -17.54 -24.33 8.37
CA ILE A 488 -17.64 -23.69 9.69
C ILE A 488 -17.67 -24.76 10.82
N ALA A 489 -17.09 -24.42 11.96
CA ALA A 489 -17.06 -25.35 13.12
C ALA A 489 -18.49 -25.76 13.53
N SER A 490 -18.68 -27.06 13.80
CA SER A 490 -19.96 -27.61 14.24
C SER A 490 -20.48 -26.88 15.49
N ASN A 491 -21.81 -26.67 15.55
CA ASN A 491 -22.46 -25.95 16.64
C ASN A 491 -21.99 -24.50 16.84
N THR A 492 -21.60 -23.80 15.79
CA THR A 492 -21.34 -22.39 15.86
C THR A 492 -22.63 -21.64 16.20
N ILE A 493 -22.68 -21.03 17.38
CA ILE A 493 -23.84 -20.28 17.85
C ILE A 493 -23.45 -18.83 18.08
N VAL A 494 -24.20 -17.92 17.49
CA VAL A 494 -24.02 -16.49 17.67
C VAL A 494 -25.25 -15.86 18.35
N THR A 495 -25.05 -14.80 19.10
CA THR A 495 -26.14 -14.03 19.71
C THR A 495 -26.47 -12.83 18.84
N VAL A 496 -27.71 -12.78 18.39
CA VAL A 496 -28.25 -11.62 17.65
C VAL A 496 -28.93 -10.69 18.65
N GLY A 497 -28.30 -9.54 18.89
CA GLY A 497 -28.81 -8.54 19.82
C GLY A 497 -30.14 -7.92 19.38
N LYS A 498 -30.66 -7.01 20.21
CA LYS A 498 -31.76 -6.11 19.81
C LYS A 498 -31.27 -5.18 18.69
N LYS A 499 -32.23 -4.60 17.94
CA LYS A 499 -31.90 -3.54 16.98
C LYS A 499 -30.99 -2.50 17.62
N ASN A 500 -29.87 -2.21 16.99
CA ASN A 500 -29.02 -1.09 17.38
C ASN A 500 -29.78 0.23 17.12
N HIS A 501 -29.82 1.08 18.12
CA HIS A 501 -30.45 2.42 18.03
C HIS A 501 -29.50 3.41 17.41
#